data_2151d6c033738653955b65c3f9c67533
#
_entry.id   2151d6c033738653955b65c3f9c67533
#
_cell.length_a   1.000
_cell.length_b   1.000
_cell.length_c   1.000
_cell.angle_alpha   90.00
_cell.angle_beta   90.00
_cell.angle_gamma   90.00
#
_symmetry.space_group_name_H-M   'P 1'
#
loop_
_entity.id
_entity.type
_entity.pdbx_description
1 polymer ?
#
loop_
_entity_poly.entity_id
_entity_poly.type
_entity_poly.pdbx_seq_one_letter_code
_entity_poly.pdbx_strand_id
1 'polypeptide(L)'
;MKKLSIMAALLLLATTAGAKDNIDYVDPFIGTTNYSVCNPGSVLPHALMSVVPFNVMGSDLNTYDKDKRWWSAPYEYTNSYFTGFAHVTLSGVGCPELGSLLTMPTMGEVKPDCRQYGTEYEKESSTPGYYSVMLKKYGVKCEVTSTMRTSCERYTFRKGQGNILLNLGDALSNEGGAWARRVSDTEVEGMRMLGTFCYNSHSTFPIYFVMRVSRKPASYGFWKKIPSLGPAKEAWEHYSGKFKLYDHRTRDMAGQDVGCYWTFNCEEGDVVEVQMGVSMVSTANARLNLEAEQPTLNFDTTRA
;
A
#
# COMPACT_ATOMS: atom_id res chain seq x y z
N MET A 1 41.69 40.47 27.40
CA MET A 1 40.91 40.50 26.15
C MET A 1 40.81 39.11 25.47
N LYS A 2 41.88 38.34 25.31
CA LYS A 2 41.82 36.99 24.64
C LYS A 2 40.95 35.95 25.37
N LYS A 3 40.84 35.98 26.69
CA LYS A 3 39.99 35.02 27.44
C LYS A 3 38.48 35.31 27.31
N LEU A 4 38.09 36.56 27.11
CA LEU A 4 36.66 36.93 26.94
C LEU A 4 36.17 36.50 25.53
N SER A 5 37.05 36.58 24.52
CA SER A 5 36.72 36.15 23.14
C SER A 5 36.53 34.62 23.00
N ILE A 6 37.28 33.85 23.79
CA ILE A 6 37.14 32.37 23.78
C ILE A 6 35.83 31.94 24.47
N MET A 7 35.44 32.62 25.54
CA MET A 7 34.17 32.32 26.22
C MET A 7 32.96 32.71 25.39
N ALA A 8 33.02 33.80 24.62
CA ALA A 8 31.97 34.19 23.69
C ALA A 8 31.86 33.24 22.48
N ALA A 9 32.98 32.70 21.99
CA ALA A 9 33.01 31.69 20.93
C ALA A 9 32.47 30.32 21.40
N LEU A 10 32.71 29.92 22.66
CA LEU A 10 32.16 28.73 23.27
C LEU A 10 30.65 28.84 23.53
N LEU A 11 30.13 30.01 23.87
CA LEU A 11 28.69 30.24 24.02
C LEU A 11 27.95 30.23 22.66
N LEU A 12 28.59 30.69 21.56
CA LEU A 12 27.99 30.61 20.23
C LEU A 12 27.97 29.19 19.64
N LEU A 13 28.87 28.31 20.06
CA LEU A 13 28.86 26.90 19.67
C LEU A 13 27.85 26.04 20.44
N ALA A 14 27.37 26.50 21.58
CA ALA A 14 26.38 25.79 22.40
C ALA A 14 24.93 26.01 21.94
N THR A 15 24.68 26.91 20.99
CA THR A 15 23.31 27.24 20.55
C THR A 15 22.83 26.51 19.30
N THR A 16 23.56 25.51 18.80
CA THR A 16 23.15 24.70 17.63
C THR A 16 22.67 23.30 17.98
N ALA A 17 22.45 22.98 19.26
CA ALA A 17 21.60 21.86 19.61
C ALA A 17 20.16 22.32 19.34
N GLY A 18 19.70 22.18 18.12
CA GLY A 18 18.31 22.47 17.74
C GLY A 18 17.39 21.73 18.72
N ALA A 19 16.51 22.47 19.38
CA ALA A 19 15.45 21.84 20.18
C ALA A 19 14.70 20.93 19.21
N LYS A 20 14.50 19.66 19.62
CA LYS A 20 13.66 18.73 18.86
C LYS A 20 12.27 19.35 18.71
N ASP A 21 11.72 19.28 17.52
CA ASP A 21 10.35 19.69 17.30
C ASP A 21 9.40 18.70 18.03
N ASN A 22 8.22 19.15 18.39
CA ASN A 22 7.25 18.30 19.10
C ASN A 22 6.90 17.04 18.31
N ILE A 23 6.93 17.11 16.98
CA ILE A 23 6.70 15.99 16.08
C ILE A 23 7.74 14.87 16.24
N ASP A 24 8.97 15.18 16.64
CA ASP A 24 10.05 14.21 16.84
C ASP A 24 9.85 13.30 18.06
N TYR A 25 8.87 13.63 18.91
CA TYR A 25 8.50 12.82 20.09
C TYR A 25 7.31 11.90 19.80
N VAL A 26 6.71 11.97 18.62
CA VAL A 26 5.59 11.10 18.25
C VAL A 26 6.11 9.74 17.79
N ASP A 27 5.67 8.69 18.47
CA ASP A 27 5.92 7.30 18.06
C ASP A 27 4.64 6.70 17.44
N PRO A 28 4.56 6.56 16.10
CA PRO A 28 3.39 6.01 15.43
C PRO A 28 3.15 4.52 15.69
N PHE A 29 4.08 3.80 16.32
CA PHE A 29 3.87 2.39 16.70
C PHE A 29 3.05 2.22 17.98
N ILE A 30 2.84 3.27 18.76
CA ILE A 30 1.98 3.21 19.94
C ILE A 30 0.55 2.86 19.55
N GLY A 31 -0.04 1.83 20.19
CA GLY A 31 -1.41 1.36 19.94
C GLY A 31 -1.54 0.42 18.73
N THR A 32 -0.44 -0.08 18.18
CA THR A 32 -0.44 -0.99 17.02
C THR A 32 -0.41 -2.48 17.39
N THR A 33 -0.58 -2.81 18.67
CA THR A 33 -0.75 -4.18 19.19
C THR A 33 -2.15 -4.41 19.75
N ASN A 34 -2.50 -5.64 20.09
CA ASN A 34 -3.75 -6.01 20.77
C ASN A 34 -5.01 -5.49 20.05
N TYR A 35 -5.35 -6.08 18.92
CA TYR A 35 -6.47 -5.72 18.04
C TYR A 35 -6.22 -4.52 17.13
N SER A 36 -5.01 -3.94 17.15
CA SER A 36 -4.58 -2.97 16.15
C SER A 36 -5.57 -1.81 15.95
N VAL A 37 -5.65 -0.94 16.94
CA VAL A 37 -6.54 0.24 16.84
C VAL A 37 -5.86 1.44 16.19
N CYS A 38 -4.53 1.39 16.08
CA CYS A 38 -3.71 2.38 15.41
C CYS A 38 -2.87 1.70 14.32
N ASN A 39 -2.28 2.48 13.44
CA ASN A 39 -1.36 1.99 12.42
C ASN A 39 -0.18 2.95 12.26
N PRO A 40 1.01 2.45 11.89
CA PRO A 40 2.21 3.27 11.75
C PRO A 40 2.34 3.92 10.38
N GLY A 41 1.34 3.80 9.52
CA GLY A 41 1.37 4.30 8.15
C GLY A 41 1.32 5.82 8.04
N SER A 42 1.42 6.31 6.81
CA SER A 42 1.25 7.73 6.51
C SER A 42 -0.23 8.09 6.43
N VAL A 43 -0.63 9.08 7.20
CA VAL A 43 -1.98 9.65 7.16
C VAL A 43 -1.94 11.09 7.67
N LEU A 44 -2.66 12.00 7.02
CA LEU A 44 -2.91 13.34 7.54
C LEU A 44 -4.19 13.34 8.40
N PRO A 45 -4.31 14.24 9.39
CA PRO A 45 -5.53 14.36 10.17
C PRO A 45 -6.76 14.56 9.27
N HIS A 46 -7.80 13.75 9.46
CA HIS A 46 -9.06 13.78 8.71
C HIS A 46 -8.92 13.51 7.20
N ALA A 47 -7.82 12.89 6.75
CA ALA A 47 -7.63 12.51 5.37
C ALA A 47 -8.51 11.32 4.97
N LEU A 48 -8.89 11.28 3.69
CA LEU A 48 -9.45 10.08 3.07
C LEU A 48 -8.33 9.06 2.76
N MET A 49 -7.17 9.56 2.34
CA MET A 49 -6.01 8.72 2.03
C MET A 49 -5.24 8.38 3.30
N SER A 50 -4.90 7.12 3.44
CA SER A 50 -3.87 6.60 4.32
C SER A 50 -3.07 5.56 3.57
N VAL A 51 -1.78 5.43 3.84
CA VAL A 51 -0.94 4.35 3.30
C VAL A 51 -0.37 3.55 4.46
N VAL A 52 -0.86 2.35 4.65
CA VAL A 52 -0.64 1.55 5.86
C VAL A 52 -0.06 0.19 5.49
N PRO A 53 1.00 -0.27 6.17
CA PRO A 53 1.48 -1.63 5.97
C PRO A 53 0.37 -2.64 6.30
N PHE A 54 0.24 -3.65 5.45
CA PHE A 54 -0.74 -4.74 5.63
C PHE A 54 -0.01 -6.02 6.02
N ASN A 55 -0.21 -6.48 7.24
CA ASN A 55 0.47 -7.67 7.76
C ASN A 55 -0.45 -8.64 8.54
N VAL A 56 -1.77 -8.45 8.48
CA VAL A 56 -2.74 -9.29 9.20
C VAL A 56 -3.38 -10.36 8.32
N MET A 57 -2.75 -10.74 7.22
CA MET A 57 -3.24 -11.83 6.37
C MET A 57 -2.11 -12.59 5.66
N GLY A 58 -2.49 -13.69 5.03
CA GLY A 58 -1.70 -14.33 3.98
C GLY A 58 -0.64 -15.31 4.45
N SER A 59 -0.46 -15.56 5.75
CA SER A 59 0.60 -16.46 6.21
C SER A 59 0.26 -17.18 7.51
N ASP A 60 0.76 -18.40 7.64
CA ASP A 60 0.79 -19.13 8.91
C ASP A 60 1.82 -18.55 9.91
N LEU A 61 2.70 -17.65 9.44
CA LEU A 61 3.63 -16.92 10.31
C LEU A 61 2.95 -15.79 11.11
N ASN A 62 1.76 -15.37 10.70
CA ASN A 62 1.02 -14.34 11.41
C ASN A 62 0.29 -14.93 12.61
N THR A 63 0.58 -14.39 13.79
CA THR A 63 -0.16 -14.71 15.03
C THR A 63 -1.61 -14.27 14.91
N TYR A 64 -1.84 -13.18 14.23
CA TYR A 64 -3.13 -12.58 14.02
C TYR A 64 -3.44 -12.49 12.52
N ASP A 65 -4.53 -13.13 12.12
CA ASP A 65 -5.00 -13.21 10.75
C ASP A 65 -6.43 -12.64 10.69
N LYS A 66 -6.67 -11.73 9.77
CA LYS A 66 -7.96 -11.04 9.60
C LYS A 66 -9.14 -11.99 9.36
N ASP A 67 -8.89 -13.15 8.79
CA ASP A 67 -9.93 -14.14 8.51
C ASP A 67 -10.25 -15.03 9.73
N LYS A 68 -9.44 -14.96 10.78
CA LYS A 68 -9.62 -15.70 12.03
C LYS A 68 -10.11 -14.85 13.19
N ARG A 69 -9.96 -13.53 13.10
CA ARG A 69 -10.29 -12.59 14.17
C ARG A 69 -10.78 -11.27 13.60
N TRP A 70 -11.43 -10.50 14.46
CA TRP A 70 -11.80 -9.12 14.21
C TRP A 70 -10.58 -8.18 14.32
N TRP A 71 -10.29 -7.43 13.25
CA TRP A 71 -9.19 -6.45 13.20
C TRP A 71 -9.72 -5.11 12.72
N SER A 72 -9.45 -4.05 13.47
CA SER A 72 -9.83 -2.70 13.10
C SER A 72 -8.86 -2.03 12.13
N ALA A 73 -7.62 -2.51 12.05
CA ALA A 73 -6.59 -1.98 11.17
C ALA A 73 -5.80 -3.11 10.49
N PRO A 74 -5.17 -2.85 9.33
CA PRO A 74 -4.45 -3.87 8.56
C PRO A 74 -3.06 -4.21 9.11
N TYR A 75 -2.62 -3.58 10.19
CA TYR A 75 -1.29 -3.76 10.77
C TYR A 75 -1.37 -4.19 12.23
N GLU A 76 -0.54 -5.15 12.61
CA GLU A 76 -0.31 -5.59 13.98
C GLU A 76 1.21 -5.72 14.20
N TYR A 77 1.74 -5.04 15.23
CA TYR A 77 3.19 -4.87 15.46
C TYR A 77 3.95 -6.18 15.64
N THR A 78 3.32 -7.21 16.19
CA THR A 78 3.96 -8.52 16.44
C THR A 78 3.95 -9.46 15.24
N ASN A 79 3.19 -9.15 14.18
CA ASN A 79 3.19 -9.93 12.96
C ASN A 79 4.41 -9.61 12.10
N SER A 80 5.01 -10.64 11.52
CA SER A 80 6.27 -10.55 10.77
C SER A 80 6.13 -10.74 9.26
N TYR A 81 4.91 -10.89 8.74
CA TYR A 81 4.67 -11.21 7.34
C TYR A 81 3.90 -10.10 6.64
N PHE A 82 4.58 -9.39 5.76
CA PHE A 82 4.09 -8.24 5.02
C PHE A 82 3.47 -8.68 3.68
N THR A 83 2.30 -8.15 3.35
CA THR A 83 1.57 -8.49 2.12
C THR A 83 1.22 -7.28 1.25
N GLY A 84 1.60 -6.07 1.62
CA GLY A 84 1.42 -4.87 0.82
C GLY A 84 1.17 -3.62 1.64
N PHE A 85 0.93 -2.52 0.95
CA PHE A 85 0.43 -1.28 1.53
C PHE A 85 -1.05 -1.13 1.21
N ALA A 86 -1.89 -1.02 2.22
CA ALA A 86 -3.30 -0.73 2.08
C ALA A 86 -3.53 0.79 1.96
N HIS A 87 -4.46 1.16 1.11
CA HIS A 87 -4.92 2.54 0.97
C HIS A 87 -6.34 2.65 1.52
N VAL A 88 -6.66 3.82 2.09
CA VAL A 88 -7.97 4.11 2.66
C VAL A 88 -8.31 3.16 3.81
N THR A 89 -7.76 3.45 4.98
CA THR A 89 -8.02 2.69 6.21
C THR A 89 -8.74 3.54 7.25
N LEU A 90 -9.53 2.90 8.08
CA LEU A 90 -10.02 3.51 9.32
C LEU A 90 -8.93 3.48 10.39
N SER A 91 -9.03 4.35 11.37
CA SER A 91 -8.22 4.34 12.58
C SER A 91 -9.10 4.35 13.83
N GLY A 92 -8.62 3.76 14.91
CA GLY A 92 -9.37 3.58 16.16
C GLY A 92 -10.10 2.24 16.22
N VAL A 93 -10.72 1.99 17.37
CA VAL A 93 -11.53 0.78 17.59
C VAL A 93 -12.77 0.84 16.70
N GLY A 94 -12.99 -0.19 15.90
CA GLY A 94 -14.12 -0.23 14.99
C GLY A 94 -14.23 -1.54 14.22
N CYS A 95 -14.90 -1.46 13.11
CA CYS A 95 -15.16 -2.59 12.24
C CYS A 95 -13.98 -2.86 11.31
N PRO A 96 -13.73 -4.11 10.92
CA PRO A 96 -12.76 -4.47 9.90
C PRO A 96 -13.29 -4.04 8.52
N GLU A 97 -13.18 -2.77 8.24
CA GLU A 97 -13.67 -2.17 6.99
C GLU A 97 -12.53 -1.41 6.29
N LEU A 98 -12.62 -1.24 4.99
CA LEU A 98 -11.58 -0.60 4.19
C LEU A 98 -10.26 -1.39 4.16
N GLY A 99 -9.10 -0.73 4.24
CA GLY A 99 -7.80 -1.39 4.12
C GLY A 99 -7.62 -2.08 2.78
N SER A 100 -7.99 -1.40 1.70
CA SER A 100 -8.07 -1.92 0.33
C SER A 100 -7.03 -1.31 -0.60
N LEU A 101 -7.10 -1.64 -1.91
CA LEU A 101 -6.18 -1.13 -2.94
C LEU A 101 -4.72 -1.39 -2.57
N LEU A 102 -4.37 -2.69 -2.40
CA LEU A 102 -3.05 -3.05 -1.90
C LEU A 102 -1.98 -2.96 -2.99
N THR A 103 -0.96 -2.13 -2.76
CA THR A 103 0.25 -2.11 -3.58
C THR A 103 1.32 -3.00 -2.95
N MET A 104 2.07 -3.72 -3.78
CA MET A 104 3.17 -4.56 -3.31
C MET A 104 4.29 -4.61 -4.33
N PRO A 105 5.51 -4.14 -3.99
CA PRO A 105 6.68 -4.36 -4.83
C PRO A 105 7.24 -5.76 -4.61
N THR A 106 7.59 -6.45 -5.71
CA THR A 106 8.19 -7.78 -5.68
C THR A 106 9.35 -7.89 -6.67
N MET A 107 10.13 -8.96 -6.57
CA MET A 107 11.18 -9.30 -7.52
C MET A 107 10.94 -10.68 -8.14
N GLY A 108 11.30 -10.83 -9.41
CA GLY A 108 11.20 -12.09 -10.16
C GLY A 108 9.82 -12.31 -10.78
N GLU A 109 9.35 -13.54 -10.78
CA GLU A 109 8.06 -13.91 -11.37
C GLU A 109 6.88 -13.25 -10.66
N VAL A 110 5.91 -12.77 -11.42
CA VAL A 110 4.66 -12.22 -10.89
C VAL A 110 3.81 -13.33 -10.28
N LYS A 111 3.51 -13.21 -9.00
CA LYS A 111 2.63 -14.13 -8.25
C LYS A 111 1.46 -13.33 -7.66
N PRO A 112 0.22 -13.62 -8.04
CA PRO A 112 -0.95 -12.85 -7.58
C PRO A 112 -1.40 -13.17 -6.16
N ASP A 113 -1.08 -14.37 -5.65
CA ASP A 113 -1.52 -14.83 -4.33
C ASP A 113 -0.65 -14.22 -3.23
N CYS A 114 -1.26 -13.53 -2.27
CA CYS A 114 -0.56 -12.91 -1.14
C CYS A 114 0.21 -13.93 -0.29
N ARG A 115 -0.22 -15.19 -0.24
CA ARG A 115 0.51 -16.29 0.41
C ARG A 115 1.81 -16.64 -0.30
N GLN A 116 1.94 -16.31 -1.57
CA GLN A 116 3.14 -16.55 -2.38
C GLN A 116 4.02 -15.32 -2.51
N TYR A 117 3.43 -14.13 -2.66
CA TYR A 117 4.22 -12.90 -2.78
C TYR A 117 4.57 -12.25 -1.46
N GLY A 118 3.88 -12.53 -0.38
CA GLY A 118 4.19 -11.97 0.92
C GLY A 118 5.61 -12.33 1.40
N THR A 119 6.12 -11.58 2.34
CA THR A 119 7.51 -11.67 2.81
C THR A 119 7.65 -11.22 4.25
N GLU A 120 8.64 -11.76 4.95
CA GLU A 120 9.15 -11.09 6.15
C GLU A 120 9.73 -9.72 5.81
N TYR A 121 9.80 -8.83 6.80
CA TYR A 121 10.32 -7.48 6.66
C TYR A 121 11.23 -7.09 7.83
N GLU A 122 11.98 -6.03 7.65
CA GLU A 122 12.92 -5.51 8.64
C GLU A 122 13.15 -4.01 8.44
N LYS A 123 13.91 -3.38 9.36
CA LYS A 123 14.28 -1.96 9.29
C LYS A 123 13.07 -1.04 9.13
N GLU A 124 12.02 -1.38 9.87
CA GLU A 124 10.81 -0.60 9.90
C GLU A 124 11.06 0.74 10.62
N SER A 125 10.56 1.81 10.04
CA SER A 125 10.65 3.16 10.62
C SER A 125 9.41 3.95 10.25
N SER A 126 8.89 4.68 11.22
CA SER A 126 7.73 5.54 11.04
C SER A 126 7.91 6.88 11.75
N THR A 127 7.43 7.91 11.11
CA THR A 127 7.22 9.25 11.68
C THR A 127 5.89 9.78 11.15
N PRO A 128 5.26 10.77 11.77
CA PRO A 128 4.03 11.34 11.24
C PRO A 128 4.16 11.71 9.75
N GLY A 129 3.26 11.17 8.92
CA GLY A 129 3.27 11.37 7.47
C GLY A 129 4.29 10.57 6.67
N TYR A 130 5.05 9.67 7.29
CA TYR A 130 6.05 8.86 6.58
C TYR A 130 6.21 7.48 7.24
N TYR A 131 6.33 6.47 6.39
CA TYR A 131 6.69 5.11 6.82
C TYR A 131 7.68 4.49 5.84
N SER A 132 8.60 3.67 6.34
CA SER A 132 9.53 2.91 5.51
C SER A 132 9.81 1.51 6.07
N VAL A 133 10.14 0.58 5.17
CA VAL A 133 10.42 -0.82 5.50
C VAL A 133 11.30 -1.47 4.44
N MET A 134 12.06 -2.50 4.82
CA MET A 134 12.83 -3.35 3.92
C MET A 134 12.16 -4.72 3.79
N LEU A 135 11.77 -5.11 2.59
CA LEU A 135 11.18 -6.41 2.30
C LEU A 135 12.29 -7.47 2.13
N LYS A 136 12.41 -8.40 3.07
CA LYS A 136 13.56 -9.33 3.17
C LYS A 136 13.72 -10.24 1.95
N LYS A 137 12.65 -10.89 1.51
CA LYS A 137 12.66 -11.81 0.36
C LYS A 137 13.14 -11.14 -0.93
N TYR A 138 12.77 -9.89 -1.11
CA TYR A 138 13.01 -9.14 -2.34
C TYR A 138 14.22 -8.20 -2.24
N GLY A 139 14.61 -7.79 -1.03
CA GLY A 139 15.61 -6.76 -0.80
C GLY A 139 15.18 -5.41 -1.38
N VAL A 140 13.88 -5.13 -1.36
CA VAL A 140 13.30 -3.87 -1.85
C VAL A 140 13.06 -2.97 -0.65
N LYS A 141 13.60 -1.75 -0.71
CA LYS A 141 13.26 -0.69 0.24
C LYS A 141 11.97 -0.02 -0.21
N CYS A 142 11.02 0.09 0.70
CA CYS A 142 9.75 0.78 0.50
C CYS A 142 9.69 2.02 1.37
N GLU A 143 9.21 3.12 0.80
CA GLU A 143 8.95 4.38 1.49
C GLU A 143 7.59 4.90 1.04
N VAL A 144 6.75 5.35 1.97
CA VAL A 144 5.41 5.83 1.66
C VAL A 144 5.09 7.13 2.38
N THR A 145 4.34 7.99 1.71
CA THR A 145 3.80 9.25 2.23
C THR A 145 2.43 9.51 1.61
N SER A 146 1.66 10.42 2.18
CA SER A 146 0.30 10.71 1.70
C SER A 146 -0.07 12.18 1.92
N THR A 147 -1.02 12.63 1.11
CA THR A 147 -1.75 13.87 1.27
C THR A 147 -3.21 13.60 1.71
N MET A 148 -4.10 14.55 1.59
CA MET A 148 -5.50 14.37 2.01
C MET A 148 -6.25 13.28 1.22
N ARG A 149 -5.96 13.13 -0.09
CA ARG A 149 -6.69 12.22 -0.99
C ARG A 149 -5.77 11.46 -1.94
N THR A 150 -4.45 11.59 -1.75
CA THR A 150 -3.48 10.94 -2.63
C THR A 150 -2.34 10.30 -1.83
N SER A 151 -1.68 9.30 -2.41
CA SER A 151 -0.47 8.68 -1.86
C SER A 151 0.70 8.84 -2.81
N CYS A 152 1.90 8.82 -2.25
CA CYS A 152 3.13 8.64 -3.00
C CYS A 152 3.98 7.55 -2.34
N GLU A 153 4.42 6.61 -3.14
CA GLU A 153 5.22 5.49 -2.69
C GLU A 153 6.51 5.47 -3.51
N ARG A 154 7.63 5.11 -2.87
CA ARG A 154 8.95 4.99 -3.51
C ARG A 154 9.52 3.63 -3.22
N TYR A 155 9.83 2.87 -4.27
CA TYR A 155 10.39 1.55 -4.21
C TYR A 155 11.79 1.53 -4.82
N THR A 156 12.79 1.15 -4.01
CA THR A 156 14.17 0.99 -4.46
C THR A 156 14.44 -0.50 -4.68
N PHE A 157 14.67 -0.86 -5.93
CA PHE A 157 14.85 -2.23 -6.37
C PHE A 157 16.33 -2.65 -6.41
N ARG A 158 16.55 -3.95 -6.30
CA ARG A 158 17.81 -4.58 -6.67
C ARG A 158 17.84 -4.86 -8.17
N LYS A 159 19.01 -5.23 -8.67
CA LYS A 159 19.16 -5.70 -10.05
C LYS A 159 18.28 -6.92 -10.33
N GLY A 160 17.52 -6.88 -11.41
CA GLY A 160 16.65 -7.97 -11.87
C GLY A 160 15.28 -7.50 -12.33
N GLN A 161 14.34 -8.42 -12.40
CA GLN A 161 12.95 -8.13 -12.72
C GLN A 161 12.23 -7.62 -11.47
N GLY A 162 11.95 -6.31 -11.40
CA GLY A 162 11.13 -5.71 -10.37
C GLY A 162 9.67 -5.65 -10.80
N ASN A 163 8.74 -5.83 -9.88
CA ASN A 163 7.31 -5.70 -10.17
C ASN A 163 6.64 -4.79 -9.16
N ILE A 164 5.57 -4.12 -9.59
CA ILE A 164 4.61 -3.45 -8.72
C ILE A 164 3.25 -4.09 -8.97
N LEU A 165 2.70 -4.66 -7.92
CA LEU A 165 1.38 -5.30 -7.92
C LEU A 165 0.36 -4.31 -7.34
N LEU A 166 -0.83 -4.27 -7.91
CA LEU A 166 -2.03 -3.66 -7.32
C LEU A 166 -3.07 -4.75 -7.13
N ASN A 167 -3.26 -5.20 -5.91
CA ASN A 167 -4.24 -6.21 -5.55
C ASN A 167 -5.56 -5.52 -5.16
N LEU A 168 -6.61 -5.83 -5.91
CA LEU A 168 -7.96 -5.32 -5.71
C LEU A 168 -8.89 -6.39 -5.10
N GLY A 169 -8.40 -7.59 -4.89
CA GLY A 169 -9.15 -8.70 -4.30
C GLY A 169 -9.13 -8.69 -2.77
N ASP A 170 -7.98 -8.37 -2.18
CA ASP A 170 -7.80 -8.40 -0.73
C ASP A 170 -8.10 -7.04 -0.08
N ALA A 171 -8.65 -7.08 1.15
CA ALA A 171 -8.91 -5.94 2.02
C ALA A 171 -9.10 -6.45 3.45
N LEU A 172 -9.37 -5.58 4.41
CA LEU A 172 -9.80 -6.02 5.75
C LEU A 172 -11.14 -6.71 5.71
N SER A 173 -12.11 -6.17 4.97
CA SER A 173 -13.37 -6.83 4.66
C SER A 173 -13.27 -7.57 3.32
N ASN A 174 -14.03 -8.65 3.20
CA ASN A 174 -13.99 -9.55 2.03
C ASN A 174 -15.12 -9.27 1.01
N GLU A 175 -15.90 -8.22 1.20
CA GLU A 175 -16.90 -7.82 0.24
C GLU A 175 -16.26 -7.37 -1.05
N GLY A 176 -16.85 -7.78 -2.13
CA GLY A 176 -16.09 -7.79 -3.33
C GLY A 176 -16.76 -7.28 -4.56
N GLY A 177 -15.91 -7.15 -5.46
CA GLY A 177 -16.10 -6.68 -6.78
C GLY A 177 -15.20 -5.48 -7.02
N ALA A 178 -14.36 -5.63 -8.00
CA ALA A 178 -13.47 -4.59 -8.46
C ALA A 178 -13.40 -4.60 -9.97
N TRP A 179 -13.01 -3.49 -10.53
CA TRP A 179 -12.57 -3.43 -11.91
C TRP A 179 -11.37 -2.51 -12.02
N ALA A 180 -10.52 -2.78 -13.00
CA ALA A 180 -9.41 -1.92 -13.37
C ALA A 180 -9.30 -1.82 -14.88
N ARG A 181 -8.94 -0.65 -15.38
CA ARG A 181 -8.72 -0.36 -16.78
C ARG A 181 -7.38 0.34 -16.96
N ARG A 182 -6.63 -0.13 -17.94
CA ARG A 182 -5.39 0.51 -18.34
C ARG A 182 -5.70 1.73 -19.22
N VAL A 183 -5.23 2.89 -18.76
CA VAL A 183 -5.39 4.16 -19.48
C VAL A 183 -4.18 4.43 -20.38
N SER A 184 -2.99 4.17 -19.87
CA SER A 184 -1.72 4.32 -20.60
C SER A 184 -0.71 3.25 -20.18
N ASP A 185 0.52 3.32 -20.69
CA ASP A 185 1.60 2.44 -20.27
C ASP A 185 1.93 2.58 -18.77
N THR A 186 1.71 3.77 -18.21
CA THR A 186 2.06 4.09 -16.85
C THR A 186 0.87 4.38 -15.93
N GLU A 187 -0.37 4.25 -16.45
CA GLU A 187 -1.56 4.61 -15.69
C GLU A 187 -2.65 3.54 -15.77
N VAL A 188 -3.23 3.22 -14.61
CA VAL A 188 -4.43 2.42 -14.45
C VAL A 188 -5.45 3.19 -13.62
N GLU A 189 -6.72 3.03 -13.94
CA GLU A 189 -7.83 3.50 -13.13
C GLU A 189 -8.78 2.37 -12.81
N GLY A 190 -9.60 2.53 -11.80
CA GLY A 190 -10.56 1.51 -11.43
C GLY A 190 -11.38 1.84 -10.21
N MET A 191 -12.00 0.79 -9.69
CA MET A 191 -12.86 0.87 -8.51
C MET A 191 -12.83 -0.47 -7.79
N ARG A 192 -12.93 -0.40 -6.46
CA ARG A 192 -13.29 -1.52 -5.62
C ARG A 192 -14.59 -1.22 -4.90
N MET A 193 -15.52 -2.16 -4.92
CA MET A 193 -16.70 -2.14 -4.07
C MET A 193 -16.31 -2.58 -2.66
N LEU A 194 -16.67 -1.79 -1.69
CA LEU A 194 -16.54 -2.06 -0.28
C LEU A 194 -17.94 -2.03 0.35
N GLY A 195 -18.08 -2.56 1.50
CA GLY A 195 -19.35 -2.60 2.19
C GLY A 195 -19.36 -3.66 3.22
N THR A 196 -20.40 -3.82 3.78
CA THR A 196 -21.02 -4.18 5.01
C THR A 196 -20.37 -3.53 6.21
N PHE A 197 -20.30 -2.21 6.22
CA PHE A 197 -19.84 -1.51 7.40
C PHE A 197 -20.62 -1.96 8.66
N CYS A 198 -19.92 -2.55 9.59
CA CYS A 198 -20.41 -2.89 10.92
C CYS A 198 -21.80 -3.57 10.94
N TYR A 199 -21.90 -4.74 10.35
CA TYR A 199 -23.13 -5.55 10.32
C TYR A 199 -24.28 -4.96 9.48
N ASN A 200 -24.04 -3.91 8.72
CA ASN A 200 -25.03 -3.39 7.80
C ASN A 200 -24.82 -3.97 6.40
N SER A 201 -25.41 -5.12 6.14
CA SER A 201 -25.33 -5.82 4.85
C SER A 201 -25.94 -5.04 3.66
N HIS A 202 -26.48 -3.86 3.90
CA HIS A 202 -27.13 -3.03 2.87
C HIS A 202 -26.29 -1.81 2.47
N SER A 203 -25.16 -1.56 3.14
CA SER A 203 -24.32 -0.39 2.88
C SER A 203 -23.07 -0.80 2.09
N THR A 204 -23.19 -0.82 0.78
CA THR A 204 -22.03 -0.96 -0.12
C THR A 204 -21.69 0.39 -0.74
N PHE A 205 -20.40 0.65 -0.91
CA PHE A 205 -19.93 1.88 -1.54
C PHE A 205 -18.64 1.63 -2.33
N PRO A 206 -18.42 2.36 -3.43
CA PRO A 206 -17.20 2.25 -4.21
C PRO A 206 -16.09 3.14 -3.67
N ILE A 207 -14.85 2.66 -3.78
CA ILE A 207 -13.64 3.49 -3.78
C ILE A 207 -13.07 3.45 -5.18
N TYR A 208 -13.06 4.60 -5.83
CA TYR A 208 -12.43 4.81 -7.14
C TYR A 208 -10.99 5.24 -6.97
N PHE A 209 -10.13 4.82 -7.89
CA PHE A 209 -8.72 5.17 -7.88
C PHE A 209 -8.19 5.49 -9.27
N VAL A 210 -7.12 6.28 -9.29
CA VAL A 210 -6.20 6.44 -10.42
C VAL A 210 -4.80 6.24 -9.88
N MET A 211 -4.02 5.34 -10.47
CA MET A 211 -2.67 5.02 -10.06
C MET A 211 -1.71 5.20 -11.22
N ARG A 212 -0.56 5.84 -10.96
CA ARG A 212 0.50 6.10 -11.93
C ARG A 212 1.85 5.58 -11.42
N VAL A 213 2.70 5.15 -12.35
CA VAL A 213 4.09 4.78 -12.09
C VAL A 213 5.04 5.74 -12.80
N SER A 214 6.19 6.03 -12.20
CA SER A 214 7.13 7.07 -12.64
C SER A 214 7.86 6.75 -13.95
N ARG A 215 7.90 5.48 -14.36
CA ARG A 215 8.61 5.07 -15.58
C ARG A 215 7.83 4.03 -16.36
N LYS A 216 8.11 3.97 -17.68
CA LYS A 216 7.50 2.99 -18.57
C LYS A 216 7.94 1.58 -18.16
N PRO A 217 7.00 0.63 -17.94
CA PRO A 217 7.31 -0.76 -17.64
C PRO A 217 7.81 -1.52 -18.88
N ALA A 218 8.57 -2.58 -18.64
CA ALA A 218 8.94 -3.54 -19.67
C ALA A 218 7.75 -4.41 -20.10
N SER A 219 6.88 -4.74 -19.13
CA SER A 219 5.61 -5.43 -19.39
C SER A 219 4.57 -5.08 -18.31
N TYR A 220 3.33 -5.46 -18.58
CA TYR A 220 2.20 -5.28 -17.66
C TYR A 220 1.11 -6.28 -17.95
N GLY A 221 0.19 -6.43 -17.03
CA GLY A 221 -0.97 -7.27 -17.22
C GLY A 221 -1.92 -7.22 -16.03
N PHE A 222 -2.85 -8.15 -16.06
CA PHE A 222 -3.85 -8.33 -15.03
C PHE A 222 -3.83 -9.75 -14.52
N TRP A 223 -4.49 -9.98 -13.39
CA TRP A 223 -4.84 -11.32 -12.95
C TRP A 223 -6.29 -11.38 -12.50
N LYS A 224 -6.80 -12.59 -12.50
CA LYS A 224 -8.10 -12.93 -11.94
C LYS A 224 -8.03 -14.30 -11.30
N LYS A 225 -8.59 -14.46 -10.11
CA LYS A 225 -8.84 -15.76 -9.52
C LYS A 225 -10.10 -16.36 -10.11
N ILE A 226 -10.00 -17.56 -10.59
CA ILE A 226 -11.16 -18.32 -11.03
C ILE A 226 -11.94 -18.75 -9.79
N PRO A 227 -13.23 -18.47 -9.68
CA PRO A 227 -14.01 -18.86 -8.51
C PRO A 227 -13.91 -20.36 -8.25
N SER A 228 -13.95 -20.75 -6.98
CA SER A 228 -14.08 -22.16 -6.62
C SER A 228 -15.46 -22.65 -7.02
N LEU A 229 -15.53 -23.70 -7.84
CA LEU A 229 -16.76 -24.20 -8.42
C LEU A 229 -17.45 -25.29 -7.57
N GLY A 230 -17.07 -25.41 -6.29
CA GLY A 230 -17.59 -26.47 -5.41
C GLY A 230 -17.10 -27.85 -5.86
N PRO A 231 -17.90 -28.91 -5.72
CA PRO A 231 -17.59 -30.24 -6.27
C PRO A 231 -17.56 -30.10 -7.80
N ALA A 232 -16.39 -29.67 -8.29
CA ALA A 232 -16.20 -29.33 -9.69
C ALA A 232 -16.43 -30.55 -10.56
N LYS A 233 -17.12 -30.33 -11.65
CA LYS A 233 -17.07 -31.25 -12.77
C LYS A 233 -15.61 -31.34 -13.20
N GLU A 234 -15.10 -32.55 -13.41
CA GLU A 234 -13.69 -32.86 -13.77
C GLU A 234 -13.06 -31.86 -14.76
N ALA A 235 -13.81 -31.38 -15.73
CA ALA A 235 -13.36 -30.45 -16.76
C ALA A 235 -12.92 -29.07 -16.20
N TRP A 236 -13.36 -28.66 -15.02
CA TRP A 236 -13.09 -27.36 -14.43
C TRP A 236 -12.20 -27.41 -13.20
N GLU A 237 -11.92 -28.58 -12.67
CA GLU A 237 -11.08 -28.79 -11.50
C GLU A 237 -9.68 -28.19 -11.67
N HIS A 238 -9.17 -28.22 -12.91
CA HIS A 238 -7.87 -27.66 -13.27
C HIS A 238 -7.78 -26.14 -13.04
N TYR A 239 -8.88 -25.40 -13.18
CA TYR A 239 -8.92 -23.94 -13.08
C TYR A 239 -9.55 -23.42 -11.79
N SER A 240 -10.36 -24.22 -11.12
CA SER A 240 -11.12 -23.84 -9.94
C SER A 240 -10.20 -23.31 -8.83
N GLY A 241 -10.50 -22.13 -8.31
CA GLY A 241 -9.77 -21.50 -7.21
C GLY A 241 -8.36 -21.01 -7.54
N LYS A 242 -7.91 -21.10 -8.79
CA LYS A 242 -6.56 -20.71 -9.21
C LYS A 242 -6.53 -19.31 -9.81
N PHE A 243 -5.41 -18.63 -9.62
CA PHE A 243 -5.13 -17.36 -10.31
C PHE A 243 -4.69 -17.61 -11.75
N LYS A 244 -5.20 -16.79 -12.65
CA LYS A 244 -4.78 -16.74 -14.05
C LYS A 244 -4.21 -15.35 -14.36
N LEU A 245 -3.04 -15.31 -14.98
CA LEU A 245 -2.40 -14.09 -15.46
C LEU A 245 -2.85 -13.80 -16.90
N TYR A 246 -3.01 -12.52 -17.19
CA TYR A 246 -3.35 -11.96 -18.49
C TYR A 246 -2.30 -10.92 -18.87
N ASP A 247 -1.82 -10.97 -20.09
CA ASP A 247 -0.78 -10.08 -20.59
C ASP A 247 -1.32 -8.72 -21.10
N HIS A 248 -0.45 -7.94 -21.70
CA HIS A 248 -0.69 -6.61 -22.23
C HIS A 248 -1.84 -6.50 -23.24
N ARG A 249 -2.34 -7.60 -23.80
CA ARG A 249 -3.50 -7.61 -24.71
C ARG A 249 -4.81 -7.37 -23.97
N THR A 250 -4.84 -7.67 -22.67
CA THR A 250 -5.98 -7.37 -21.80
C THR A 250 -5.88 -5.92 -21.32
N ARG A 251 -6.91 -5.13 -21.57
CA ARG A 251 -6.97 -3.72 -21.16
C ARG A 251 -7.85 -3.47 -19.94
N ASP A 252 -8.80 -4.36 -19.69
CA ASP A 252 -9.78 -4.25 -18.62
C ASP A 252 -9.88 -5.59 -17.90
N MET A 253 -10.12 -5.53 -16.59
CA MET A 253 -10.39 -6.69 -15.78
C MET A 253 -11.44 -6.37 -14.72
N ALA A 254 -12.39 -7.25 -14.54
CA ALA A 254 -13.41 -7.14 -13.49
C ALA A 254 -13.66 -8.50 -12.81
N GLY A 255 -13.96 -8.46 -11.51
CA GLY A 255 -14.24 -9.64 -10.71
C GLY A 255 -14.06 -9.40 -9.22
N GLN A 256 -14.11 -10.46 -8.44
CA GLN A 256 -13.86 -10.39 -6.99
C GLN A 256 -12.35 -10.31 -6.70
N ASP A 257 -11.61 -11.34 -7.05
CA ASP A 257 -10.17 -11.43 -6.81
C ASP A 257 -9.40 -11.06 -8.08
N VAL A 258 -9.31 -9.78 -8.35
CA VAL A 258 -8.61 -9.23 -9.51
C VAL A 258 -7.50 -8.29 -9.08
N GLY A 259 -6.57 -8.05 -9.99
CA GLY A 259 -5.54 -7.05 -9.82
C GLY A 259 -4.75 -6.84 -11.11
N CYS A 260 -3.78 -5.96 -11.05
CA CYS A 260 -2.90 -5.67 -12.16
C CYS A 260 -1.44 -5.55 -11.69
N TYR A 261 -0.53 -5.59 -12.65
CA TYR A 261 0.90 -5.51 -12.37
C TYR A 261 1.65 -4.75 -13.47
N TRP A 262 2.75 -4.14 -13.08
CA TRP A 262 3.80 -3.62 -13.94
C TRP A 262 5.10 -4.36 -13.65
N THR A 263 5.87 -4.66 -14.68
CA THR A 263 7.19 -5.29 -14.57
C THR A 263 8.25 -4.36 -15.16
N PHE A 264 9.36 -4.21 -14.46
CA PHE A 264 10.48 -3.35 -14.83
C PHE A 264 11.76 -4.17 -14.89
N ASN A 265 12.63 -3.86 -15.85
CA ASN A 265 14.03 -4.30 -15.81
C ASN A 265 14.78 -3.30 -14.95
N CYS A 266 15.25 -3.74 -13.79
CA CYS A 266 15.91 -2.89 -12.79
C CYS A 266 17.40 -3.19 -12.72
N GLU A 267 18.21 -2.13 -12.60
CA GLU A 267 19.58 -2.21 -12.09
C GLU A 267 19.58 -2.01 -10.57
N GLU A 268 20.74 -2.26 -9.93
CA GLU A 268 20.87 -2.09 -8.48
C GLU A 268 20.65 -0.63 -8.07
N GLY A 269 19.70 -0.41 -7.15
CA GLY A 269 19.34 0.93 -6.67
C GLY A 269 18.32 1.67 -7.54
N ASP A 270 17.79 1.05 -8.61
CA ASP A 270 16.75 1.65 -9.43
C ASP A 270 15.50 1.97 -8.61
N VAL A 271 14.98 3.18 -8.81
CA VAL A 271 13.79 3.67 -8.12
C VAL A 271 12.59 3.69 -9.07
N VAL A 272 11.47 3.20 -8.59
CA VAL A 272 10.16 3.42 -9.19
C VAL A 272 9.25 4.06 -8.17
N GLU A 273 8.71 5.22 -8.50
CA GLU A 273 7.71 5.89 -7.69
C GLU A 273 6.32 5.59 -8.20
N VAL A 274 5.37 5.58 -7.28
CA VAL A 274 3.95 5.34 -7.52
C VAL A 274 3.15 6.45 -6.88
N GLN A 275 2.15 6.96 -7.56
CA GLN A 275 1.15 7.85 -6.96
C GLN A 275 -0.24 7.28 -7.17
N MET A 276 -1.11 7.44 -6.19
CA MET A 276 -2.50 7.04 -6.27
C MET A 276 -3.41 8.15 -5.75
N GLY A 277 -4.39 8.54 -6.55
CA GLY A 277 -5.50 9.38 -6.12
C GLY A 277 -6.76 8.56 -5.90
N VAL A 278 -7.55 8.89 -4.89
CA VAL A 278 -8.79 8.19 -4.57
C VAL A 278 -10.00 9.12 -4.48
N SER A 279 -11.18 8.55 -4.69
CA SER A 279 -12.47 9.25 -4.55
C SER A 279 -13.59 8.25 -4.28
N MET A 280 -14.59 8.65 -3.51
CA MET A 280 -15.83 7.89 -3.34
C MET A 280 -16.88 8.21 -4.43
N VAL A 281 -16.56 9.06 -5.41
CA VAL A 281 -17.51 9.55 -6.40
C VAL A 281 -17.28 8.94 -7.78
N SER A 282 -16.04 9.03 -8.30
CA SER A 282 -15.70 8.53 -9.63
C SER A 282 -14.18 8.47 -9.86
N THR A 283 -13.74 7.76 -10.90
CA THR A 283 -12.35 7.81 -11.36
C THR A 283 -11.95 9.20 -11.85
N ALA A 284 -12.89 9.95 -12.45
CA ALA A 284 -12.62 11.34 -12.85
C ALA A 284 -12.32 12.22 -11.63
N ASN A 285 -13.04 12.07 -10.53
CA ASN A 285 -12.75 12.78 -9.29
C ASN A 285 -11.45 12.31 -8.62
N ALA A 286 -11.14 11.01 -8.67
CA ALA A 286 -9.86 10.50 -8.20
C ALA A 286 -8.68 11.13 -8.97
N ARG A 287 -8.84 11.30 -10.29
CA ARG A 287 -7.88 11.99 -11.15
C ARG A 287 -7.73 13.47 -10.79
N LEU A 288 -8.83 14.19 -10.60
CA LEU A 288 -8.81 15.58 -10.18
C LEU A 288 -8.12 15.75 -8.83
N ASN A 289 -8.36 14.85 -7.88
CA ASN A 289 -7.67 14.85 -6.59
C ASN A 289 -6.16 14.66 -6.77
N LEU A 290 -5.77 13.71 -7.62
CA LEU A 290 -4.36 13.45 -7.92
C LEU A 290 -3.68 14.65 -8.56
N GLU A 291 -4.30 15.26 -9.55
CA GLU A 291 -3.77 16.43 -10.26
C GLU A 291 -3.71 17.69 -9.37
N ALA A 292 -4.63 17.83 -8.43
CA ALA A 292 -4.67 18.95 -7.51
C ALA A 292 -3.60 18.84 -6.40
N GLU A 293 -3.38 17.65 -5.86
CA GLU A 293 -2.50 17.45 -4.69
C GLU A 293 -1.09 16.99 -5.09
N GLN A 294 -0.96 16.27 -6.21
CA GLN A 294 0.32 15.78 -6.75
C GLN A 294 0.37 15.96 -8.27
N PRO A 295 0.47 17.19 -8.77
CA PRO A 295 0.51 17.48 -10.20
C PRO A 295 1.71 16.83 -10.91
N THR A 296 2.77 16.57 -10.17
CA THR A 296 3.96 15.82 -10.61
C THR A 296 4.21 14.66 -9.67
N LEU A 297 4.59 13.51 -10.23
CA LEU A 297 5.01 12.36 -9.44
C LEU A 297 6.42 12.62 -8.90
N ASN A 298 6.51 12.96 -7.63
CA ASN A 298 7.77 13.21 -6.92
C ASN A 298 7.56 12.97 -5.42
N PHE A 299 8.22 11.95 -4.92
CA PHE A 299 8.08 11.52 -3.53
C PHE A 299 8.54 12.59 -2.53
N ASP A 300 9.68 13.21 -2.77
CA ASP A 300 10.27 14.15 -1.82
C ASP A 300 9.42 15.43 -1.72
N THR A 301 8.85 15.88 -2.83
CA THR A 301 7.91 17.01 -2.84
C THR A 301 6.60 16.68 -2.11
N THR A 302 6.11 15.46 -2.26
CA THR A 302 4.87 15.03 -1.58
C THR A 302 5.07 14.87 -0.08
N ARG A 303 6.28 14.45 0.33
CA ARG A 303 6.63 14.28 1.74
C ARG A 303 6.88 15.60 2.47
N ALA A 304 7.38 16.62 1.80
CA ALA A 304 7.70 17.92 2.38
C ALA A 304 6.45 18.71 2.79
#